data_3ba67aacefa03ca0fe50330554728a17
#
_entry.id   3ba67aacefa03ca0fe50330554728a17
#
_cell.length_a   1.000
_cell.length_b   1.000
_cell.length_c   1.000
_cell.angle_alpha   90.00
_cell.angle_beta   90.00
_cell.angle_gamma   90.00
#
_symmetry.space_group_name_H-M   'P 1'
#
loop_
_entity.id
_entity.type
_entity.pdbx_description
1 polymer ?
#
loop_
_entity_poly.entity_id
_entity_poly.type
_entity_poly.pdbx_seq_one_letter_code
_entity_poly.pdbx_strand_id
1 'polypeptide(L)'
;MKSLIIAVCIILLMAQCGRAEREVAPGVAKLVGTWQLIGPDSAYTVTLVLALDTANPPNDVIHLKANGQSAINGYTAFLSAAADGLMVVTSLISTKIGGSPGATTVEQAYFANLRAVVRYELPADNRLRLYYGGDKPGALIYKKIN
;
A
#
# COMPACT_ATOMS: atom_id res chain seq x y z
N MET A 1 45.61 2.38 -37.72
CA MET A 1 44.25 1.84 -37.85
C MET A 1 43.85 0.89 -36.72
N LYS A 2 44.72 0.02 -36.21
CA LYS A 2 44.37 -0.89 -35.09
C LYS A 2 44.08 -0.18 -33.79
N SER A 3 44.70 0.97 -33.48
CA SER A 3 44.43 1.74 -32.25
C SER A 3 43.09 2.46 -32.23
N LEU A 4 42.56 2.82 -33.40
CA LEU A 4 41.27 3.52 -33.51
C LEU A 4 40.10 2.60 -33.25
N ILE A 5 40.21 1.34 -33.62
CA ILE A 5 39.16 0.31 -33.41
C ILE A 5 39.01 -0.04 -31.93
N ILE A 6 40.10 -0.06 -31.18
CA ILE A 6 40.10 -0.34 -29.74
C ILE A 6 39.40 0.77 -28.97
N ALA A 7 39.64 2.05 -29.35
CA ALA A 7 39.01 3.21 -28.72
C ALA A 7 37.49 3.24 -28.92
N VAL A 8 36.99 2.83 -30.10
CA VAL A 8 35.56 2.79 -30.40
C VAL A 8 34.85 1.66 -29.61
N CYS A 9 35.50 0.51 -29.42
CA CYS A 9 34.94 -0.60 -28.62
C CYS A 9 34.81 -0.23 -27.13
N ILE A 10 35.73 0.54 -26.57
CA ILE A 10 35.68 0.99 -25.16
C ILE A 10 34.54 1.98 -24.93
N ILE A 11 34.25 2.85 -25.88
CA ILE A 11 33.16 3.84 -25.78
C ILE A 11 31.78 3.16 -25.86
N LEU A 12 31.64 2.07 -26.62
CA LEU A 12 30.39 1.31 -26.72
C LEU A 12 30.06 0.48 -25.44
N LEU A 13 31.05 0.14 -24.63
CA LEU A 13 30.86 -0.60 -23.38
C LEU A 13 30.39 0.29 -22.20
N MET A 14 30.54 1.62 -22.30
CA MET A 14 30.10 2.56 -21.25
C MET A 14 28.63 2.99 -21.37
N ALA A 15 27.94 2.63 -22.45
CA ALA A 15 26.57 3.03 -22.70
C ALA A 15 25.52 2.09 -22.09
N GLN A 16 25.91 1.03 -21.37
CA GLN A 16 24.99 0.07 -20.78
C GLN A 16 24.90 0.13 -19.24
N CYS A 17 25.21 1.28 -18.64
CA CYS A 17 24.72 1.57 -17.29
C CYS A 17 23.24 1.99 -17.39
N GLY A 18 22.41 1.13 -17.93
CA GLY A 18 20.97 1.22 -17.76
C GLY A 18 20.68 1.08 -16.27
N ARG A 19 20.08 2.12 -15.68
CA ARG A 19 19.42 1.97 -14.38
C ARG A 19 18.50 0.76 -14.50
N ALA A 20 18.85 -0.32 -13.83
CA ALA A 20 17.90 -1.41 -13.64
C ALA A 20 16.72 -0.79 -12.86
N GLU A 21 15.62 -0.52 -13.55
CA GLU A 21 14.36 -0.21 -12.87
C GLU A 21 14.08 -1.41 -11.97
N ARG A 22 14.16 -1.19 -10.66
CA ARG A 22 13.85 -2.25 -9.69
C ARG A 22 12.37 -2.56 -9.84
N GLU A 23 12.07 -3.72 -10.41
CA GLU A 23 10.71 -4.21 -10.53
C GLU A 23 10.08 -4.36 -9.14
N VAL A 24 8.87 -3.83 -9.01
CA VAL A 24 8.08 -4.02 -7.79
C VAL A 24 7.76 -5.50 -7.66
N ALA A 25 8.02 -6.08 -6.50
CA ALA A 25 7.71 -7.48 -6.24
C ALA A 25 6.25 -7.80 -6.59
N PRO A 26 5.96 -8.86 -7.36
CA PRO A 26 4.61 -9.16 -7.88
C PRO A 26 3.53 -9.21 -6.79
N GLY A 27 3.87 -9.69 -5.59
CA GLY A 27 2.96 -9.71 -4.44
C GLY A 27 2.55 -8.32 -3.98
N VAL A 28 3.49 -7.35 -3.98
CA VAL A 28 3.20 -5.96 -3.60
C VAL A 28 2.47 -5.22 -4.73
N ALA A 29 2.79 -5.50 -5.98
CA ALA A 29 2.09 -4.92 -7.13
C ALA A 29 0.59 -5.26 -7.13
N LYS A 30 0.21 -6.43 -6.65
CA LYS A 30 -1.20 -6.86 -6.51
C LYS A 30 -1.98 -6.07 -5.44
N LEU A 31 -1.30 -5.40 -4.51
CA LEU A 31 -1.94 -4.51 -3.53
C LEU A 31 -2.57 -3.29 -4.19
N VAL A 32 -2.01 -2.83 -5.32
CA VAL A 32 -2.51 -1.66 -6.05
C VAL A 32 -3.93 -1.91 -6.55
N GLY A 33 -4.80 -0.95 -6.31
CA GLY A 33 -6.20 -0.99 -6.74
C GLY A 33 -7.16 -0.44 -5.69
N THR A 34 -8.45 -0.61 -5.94
CA THR A 34 -9.53 -0.15 -5.08
C THR A 34 -10.14 -1.34 -4.33
N TRP A 35 -10.22 -1.20 -3.03
CA TRP A 35 -10.65 -2.21 -2.10
C TRP A 35 -11.84 -1.72 -1.27
N GLN A 36 -12.82 -2.57 -1.04
CA GLN A 36 -13.95 -2.31 -0.16
C GLN A 36 -13.86 -3.20 1.06
N LEU A 37 -13.98 -2.60 2.25
CA LEU A 37 -14.02 -3.34 3.52
C LEU A 37 -15.28 -4.23 3.57
N ILE A 38 -15.07 -5.49 3.95
CA ILE A 38 -16.14 -6.48 4.14
C ILE A 38 -16.13 -7.13 5.52
N GLY A 39 -15.17 -6.77 6.37
CA GLY A 39 -15.06 -7.24 7.74
C GLY A 39 -13.95 -6.52 8.52
N PRO A 40 -14.02 -6.51 9.85
CA PRO A 40 -15.01 -7.16 10.73
C PRO A 40 -16.38 -6.45 10.77
N ASP A 41 -16.43 -5.14 10.47
CA ASP A 41 -17.69 -4.38 10.44
C ASP A 41 -17.93 -3.85 9.03
N SER A 42 -19.04 -4.23 8.44
CA SER A 42 -19.47 -3.84 7.10
C SER A 42 -20.78 -3.05 7.08
N ALA A 43 -21.22 -2.52 8.24
CA ALA A 43 -22.44 -1.70 8.33
C ALA A 43 -22.34 -0.39 7.53
N TYR A 44 -21.11 0.08 7.29
CA TYR A 44 -20.82 1.26 6.50
C TYR A 44 -19.92 0.93 5.32
N THR A 45 -20.08 1.65 4.21
CA THR A 45 -19.17 1.50 3.06
C THR A 45 -17.85 2.18 3.37
N VAL A 46 -16.80 1.38 3.56
CA VAL A 46 -15.43 1.84 3.77
C VAL A 46 -14.57 1.40 2.59
N THR A 47 -13.82 2.32 2.01
CA THR A 47 -12.97 2.07 0.85
C THR A 47 -11.50 2.35 1.16
N LEU A 48 -10.62 1.64 0.47
CA LEU A 48 -9.17 1.80 0.53
C LEU A 48 -8.64 1.72 -0.91
N VAL A 49 -8.07 2.80 -1.40
CA VAL A 49 -7.40 2.85 -2.70
C VAL A 49 -5.89 2.86 -2.46
N LEU A 50 -5.20 1.83 -2.91
CA LEU A 50 -3.75 1.70 -2.80
C LEU A 50 -3.09 2.01 -4.14
N ALA A 51 -2.10 2.90 -4.12
CA ALA A 51 -1.26 3.25 -5.25
C ALA A 51 0.21 3.27 -4.83
N LEU A 52 1.12 3.04 -5.79
CA LEU A 52 2.55 3.20 -5.53
C LEU A 52 2.87 4.68 -5.26
N ASP A 53 3.70 4.94 -4.27
CA ASP A 53 4.27 6.28 -4.05
C ASP A 53 5.46 6.46 -5.00
N THR A 54 5.21 7.11 -6.13
CA THR A 54 6.23 7.34 -7.17
C THR A 54 7.27 8.38 -6.78
N ALA A 55 7.04 9.18 -5.73
CA ALA A 55 8.02 10.12 -5.19
C ALA A 55 9.14 9.40 -4.43
N ASN A 56 8.85 8.19 -3.91
CA ASN A 56 9.79 7.35 -3.20
C ASN A 56 9.93 6.02 -3.96
N PRO A 57 10.85 5.93 -4.93
CA PRO A 57 11.03 4.71 -5.74
C PRO A 57 11.39 3.50 -4.86
N PRO A 58 10.98 2.28 -5.26
CA PRO A 58 11.13 1.09 -4.45
C PRO A 58 12.60 0.74 -4.21
N ASN A 59 12.89 0.46 -2.95
CA ASN A 59 14.08 -0.23 -2.48
C ASN A 59 13.65 -1.66 -2.03
N ASP A 60 14.17 -2.13 -0.92
CA ASP A 60 13.72 -3.39 -0.33
C ASP A 60 12.32 -3.27 0.30
N VAL A 61 11.89 -2.04 0.57
CA VAL A 61 10.57 -1.68 1.08
C VAL A 61 9.86 -0.82 0.05
N ILE A 62 8.61 -1.13 -0.25
CA ILE A 62 7.80 -0.42 -1.22
C ILE A 62 6.87 0.54 -0.49
N HIS A 63 6.94 1.81 -0.90
CA HIS A 63 6.09 2.86 -0.37
C HIS A 63 4.77 2.93 -1.15
N LEU A 64 3.66 2.94 -0.41
CA LEU A 64 2.32 3.03 -0.93
C LEU A 64 1.63 4.26 -0.36
N LYS A 65 0.83 4.90 -1.20
CA LYS A 65 -0.13 5.92 -0.80
C LYS A 65 -1.52 5.31 -0.79
N ALA A 66 -2.21 5.46 0.31
CA ALA A 66 -3.60 5.07 0.46
C ALA A 66 -4.51 6.29 0.48
N ASN A 67 -5.65 6.20 -0.17
CA ASN A 67 -6.76 7.14 -0.03
C ASN A 67 -8.04 6.33 0.16
N GLY A 68 -9.03 6.91 0.80
CA GLY A 68 -10.29 6.22 0.96
C GLY A 68 -11.34 7.06 1.66
N GLN A 69 -12.51 6.43 1.79
CA GLN A 69 -13.63 6.93 2.57
C GLN A 69 -13.86 5.95 3.73
N SER A 70 -13.89 6.45 4.95
CA SER A 70 -14.35 5.71 6.12
C SER A 70 -15.87 5.79 6.27
N ALA A 71 -16.41 5.48 7.43
CA ALA A 71 -17.85 5.61 7.69
C ALA A 71 -18.36 7.05 7.54
N ILE A 72 -17.51 8.07 7.80
CA ILE A 72 -17.87 9.48 7.75
C ILE A 72 -16.85 10.26 6.92
N ASN A 73 -15.56 10.10 7.21
CA ASN A 73 -14.50 10.96 6.75
C ASN A 73 -13.68 10.35 5.61
N GLY A 74 -13.29 11.19 4.65
CA GLY A 74 -12.21 10.86 3.73
C GLY A 74 -10.87 10.83 4.46
N TYR A 75 -9.95 9.99 3.98
CA TYR A 75 -8.62 9.89 4.57
C TYR A 75 -7.53 9.65 3.54
N THR A 76 -6.31 10.00 3.93
CA THR A 76 -5.08 9.66 3.23
C THR A 76 -4.13 9.00 4.22
N ALA A 77 -3.45 7.94 3.79
CA ALA A 77 -2.43 7.29 4.59
C ALA A 77 -1.19 6.98 3.73
N PHE A 78 -0.05 6.87 4.38
CA PHE A 78 1.19 6.38 3.78
C PHE A 78 1.56 5.07 4.44
N LEU A 79 1.95 4.10 3.63
CA LEU A 79 2.28 2.75 4.07
C LEU A 79 3.61 2.33 3.48
N SER A 80 4.27 1.44 4.18
CA SER A 80 5.44 0.73 3.70
C SER A 80 5.15 -0.76 3.71
N ALA A 81 5.40 -1.45 2.62
CA ALA A 81 5.14 -2.87 2.46
C ALA A 81 6.38 -3.61 1.94
N ALA A 82 6.64 -4.80 2.45
CA ALA A 82 7.70 -5.68 2.01
C ALA A 82 7.14 -6.96 1.37
N ALA A 83 7.94 -7.62 0.56
CA ALA A 83 7.52 -8.82 -0.18
C ALA A 83 7.17 -10.01 0.71
N ASP A 84 7.69 -10.05 1.94
CA ASP A 84 7.43 -11.08 2.95
C ASP A 84 6.09 -10.89 3.69
N GLY A 85 5.32 -9.87 3.32
CA GLY A 85 4.01 -9.57 3.90
C GLY A 85 4.04 -8.58 5.07
N LEU A 86 5.19 -8.07 5.49
CA LEU A 86 5.23 -6.99 6.47
C LEU A 86 4.62 -5.71 5.87
N MET A 87 3.88 -5.00 6.71
CA MET A 87 3.29 -3.71 6.35
C MET A 87 3.20 -2.80 7.56
N VAL A 88 3.52 -1.53 7.37
CA VAL A 88 3.42 -0.51 8.41
C VAL A 88 2.71 0.71 7.83
N VAL A 89 1.76 1.26 8.59
CA VAL A 89 1.14 2.55 8.29
C VAL A 89 1.93 3.64 9.00
N THR A 90 2.63 4.47 8.23
CA THR A 90 3.54 5.49 8.76
C THR A 90 2.85 6.80 9.08
N SER A 91 1.74 7.09 8.40
CA SER A 91 0.94 8.30 8.60
C SER A 91 -0.51 8.05 8.17
N LEU A 92 -1.46 8.66 8.88
CA LEU A 92 -2.87 8.67 8.53
C LEU A 92 -3.48 10.02 8.91
N ILE A 93 -4.05 10.69 7.94
CA ILE A 93 -4.72 11.99 8.06
C ILE A 93 -6.15 11.83 7.56
N SER A 94 -7.12 12.38 8.26
CA SER A 94 -8.53 12.35 7.87
C SER A 94 -9.16 13.74 7.97
N THR A 95 -10.26 13.96 7.25
CA THR A 95 -11.15 15.08 7.49
C THR A 95 -11.80 14.93 8.87
N LYS A 96 -12.41 16.01 9.37
CA LYS A 96 -13.04 16.03 10.70
C LYS A 96 -14.50 16.47 10.58
N ILE A 97 -15.27 15.71 9.84
CA ILE A 97 -16.71 15.90 9.73
C ILE A 97 -17.37 15.10 10.85
N GLY A 98 -18.35 15.68 11.52
CA GLY A 98 -19.14 14.98 12.53
C GLY A 98 -20.15 14.03 11.89
N GLY A 99 -20.43 12.92 12.57
CA GLY A 99 -21.40 11.91 12.13
C GLY A 99 -22.28 11.43 13.27
N SER A 100 -23.12 10.44 12.99
CA SER A 100 -23.91 9.76 14.02
C SER A 100 -23.00 9.04 15.02
N PRO A 101 -23.43 8.80 16.27
CA PRO A 101 -22.61 8.07 17.25
C PRO A 101 -22.13 6.70 16.75
N GLY A 102 -22.98 5.95 16.05
CA GLY A 102 -22.62 4.64 15.49
C GLY A 102 -21.56 4.75 14.40
N ALA A 103 -21.71 5.67 13.46
CA ALA A 103 -20.72 5.89 12.42
C ALA A 103 -19.38 6.37 12.99
N THR A 104 -19.41 7.24 14.01
CA THR A 104 -18.21 7.71 14.70
C THR A 104 -17.46 6.56 15.38
N THR A 105 -18.18 5.67 16.05
CA THR A 105 -17.58 4.50 16.70
C THR A 105 -16.89 3.57 15.67
N VAL A 106 -17.56 3.28 14.56
CA VAL A 106 -17.00 2.44 13.48
C VAL A 106 -15.77 3.11 12.86
N GLU A 107 -15.83 4.39 12.58
CA GLU A 107 -14.70 5.13 12.03
C GLU A 107 -13.48 5.16 12.94
N GLN A 108 -13.69 5.43 14.24
CA GLN A 108 -12.61 5.43 15.23
C GLN A 108 -11.94 4.06 15.33
N ALA A 109 -12.74 2.98 15.38
CA ALA A 109 -12.23 1.61 15.38
C ALA A 109 -11.45 1.30 14.09
N TYR A 110 -12.00 1.67 12.94
CA TYR A 110 -11.33 1.49 11.65
C TYR A 110 -9.96 2.18 11.60
N PHE A 111 -9.88 3.45 11.97
CA PHE A 111 -8.62 4.19 11.96
C PHE A 111 -7.62 3.68 12.99
N ALA A 112 -8.08 3.27 14.17
CA ALA A 112 -7.22 2.65 15.17
C ALA A 112 -6.61 1.34 14.64
N ASN A 113 -7.43 0.48 14.06
CA ASN A 113 -7.01 -0.79 13.48
C ASN A 113 -6.06 -0.58 12.29
N LEU A 114 -6.38 0.37 11.40
CA LEU A 114 -5.54 0.67 10.25
C LEU A 114 -4.15 1.19 10.66
N ARG A 115 -4.06 2.05 11.69
CA ARG A 115 -2.78 2.50 12.24
C ARG A 115 -1.96 1.38 12.88
N ALA A 116 -2.62 0.36 13.39
CA ALA A 116 -1.99 -0.77 14.07
C ALA A 116 -1.64 -1.94 13.11
N VAL A 117 -1.79 -1.75 11.79
CA VAL A 117 -1.43 -2.76 10.80
C VAL A 117 0.04 -3.09 10.87
N VAL A 118 0.34 -4.39 10.92
CA VAL A 118 1.71 -4.93 10.98
C VAL A 118 2.01 -5.90 9.85
N ARG A 119 0.97 -6.43 9.18
CA ARG A 119 1.11 -7.43 8.14
C ARG A 119 -0.05 -7.38 7.15
N TYR A 120 0.24 -7.74 5.89
CA TYR A 120 -0.79 -7.98 4.87
C TYR A 120 -0.72 -9.39 4.32
N GLU A 121 -1.82 -9.85 3.77
CA GLU A 121 -1.94 -11.11 3.05
C GLU A 121 -2.93 -10.97 1.89
N LEU A 122 -2.61 -11.60 0.77
CA LEU A 122 -3.48 -11.70 -0.40
C LEU A 122 -3.85 -13.18 -0.59
N PRO A 123 -4.87 -13.69 0.13
CA PRO A 123 -5.27 -15.10 0.04
C PRO A 123 -5.87 -15.46 -1.33
N ALA A 124 -6.31 -14.46 -2.08
CA ALA A 124 -6.73 -14.55 -3.48
C ALA A 124 -6.55 -13.17 -4.14
N ASP A 125 -6.55 -13.11 -5.48
CA ASP A 125 -6.31 -11.86 -6.24
C ASP A 125 -7.35 -10.77 -5.96
N ASN A 126 -8.53 -11.14 -5.49
CA ASN A 126 -9.61 -10.22 -5.14
C ASN A 126 -9.85 -10.08 -3.62
N ARG A 127 -8.94 -10.57 -2.79
CA ARG A 127 -9.03 -10.52 -1.32
C ARG A 127 -7.74 -9.96 -0.73
N LEU A 128 -7.91 -9.04 0.21
CA LEU A 128 -6.82 -8.46 0.99
C LEU A 128 -7.17 -8.57 2.48
N ARG A 129 -6.23 -9.01 3.28
CA ARG A 129 -6.27 -8.97 4.74
C ARG A 129 -5.17 -8.10 5.26
N LEU A 130 -5.51 -7.12 6.09
CA LEU A 130 -4.56 -6.31 6.83
C LEU A 130 -4.65 -6.69 8.30
N TYR A 131 -3.64 -7.39 8.79
CA TYR A 131 -3.58 -7.82 10.19
C TYR A 131 -3.07 -6.69 11.05
N TYR A 132 -3.78 -6.40 12.12
CA TYR A 132 -3.41 -5.40 13.12
C TYR A 132 -3.15 -6.06 14.46
N GLY A 133 -2.20 -5.47 15.21
CA GLY A 133 -1.83 -5.87 16.56
C GLY A 133 -2.55 -5.05 17.64
N GLY A 134 -1.93 -4.95 18.80
CA GLY A 134 -2.43 -4.24 19.96
C GLY A 134 -3.20 -5.16 20.94
N ASP A 135 -3.99 -4.56 21.81
CA ASP A 135 -4.73 -5.29 22.87
C ASP A 135 -5.82 -6.23 22.32
N LYS A 136 -6.34 -5.91 21.15
CA LYS A 136 -7.36 -6.71 20.45
C LYS A 136 -6.90 -6.96 19.02
N PRO A 137 -6.00 -7.92 18.80
CA PRO A 137 -5.51 -8.22 17.46
C PRO A 137 -6.62 -8.78 16.57
N GLY A 138 -6.54 -8.48 15.27
CA GLY A 138 -7.53 -8.91 14.30
C GLY A 138 -7.11 -8.60 12.87
N ALA A 139 -8.05 -8.60 11.95
CA ALA A 139 -7.80 -8.29 10.55
C ALA A 139 -8.91 -7.42 9.96
N LEU A 140 -8.50 -6.40 9.19
CA LEU A 140 -9.38 -5.72 8.24
C LEU A 140 -9.43 -6.55 6.97
N ILE A 141 -10.61 -6.92 6.53
CA ILE A 141 -10.82 -7.81 5.38
C ILE A 141 -11.48 -7.02 4.27
N TYR A 142 -10.87 -7.07 3.09
CA TYR A 142 -11.33 -6.32 1.93
C TYR A 142 -11.58 -7.25 0.73
N LYS A 143 -12.49 -6.82 -0.14
CA LYS A 143 -12.62 -7.32 -1.50
C LYS A 143 -12.18 -6.26 -2.50
N LYS A 144 -11.55 -6.67 -3.59
CA LYS A 144 -11.20 -5.80 -4.71
C LYS A 144 -12.46 -5.43 -5.47
N ILE A 145 -12.57 -4.15 -5.83
CA ILE A 145 -13.70 -3.65 -6.61
C ILE A 145 -13.27 -3.02 -7.94
N ASN A 146 -11.97 -2.76 -8.10
CA ASN A 146 -11.33 -2.38 -9.38
C ASN A 146 -9.84 -2.71 -9.33
#